data_965c4aad1ba65dc433437d97ece56e32
#
_entry.id   965c4aad1ba65dc433437d97ece56e32
#
_cell.length_a   1.000
_cell.length_b   1.000
_cell.length_c   1.000
_cell.angle_alpha   90.00
_cell.angle_beta   90.00
_cell.angle_gamma   90.00
#
_symmetry.space_group_name_H-M   'P 1'
#
loop_
_entity.id
_entity.type
_entity.pdbx_description
1 polymer ?
#
loop_
_entity_poly.entity_id
_entity_poly.type
_entity_poly.pdbx_seq_one_letter_code
_entity_poly.pdbx_strand_id
1 'polypeptide(L)'
;MYGMPSRDACNMTKIQKHAYNARSALAIAAAAAVMTGCATSGNPKDPIEGFNRAMFSFNETVDKALIKPIAQGYDYVTPQPVQTGVSNFFDNIADLWIGFNNLIQGKPGEALSDVGRVLINTTVGIVGLFDVATGMGLEKHEEDFGQTLGRWGVGDGAYVVLPIFGPRTLRDTGGFLVDVWVDPVPNHDPVDVRNIALALRAVDDRASFLDVESTIEAAALDKYSYIRDAYLQRRRSLIHDGNPPRESHYTQFAPSEYLLTMAPIESTWTFMLVSALPAERVEEAGRASAKDVALAAN
;
A
#
# COMPACT_ATOMS: atom_id res chain seq x y z
N MET A 1 -39.94 -45.26 3.07
CA MET A 1 -39.03 -45.69 4.16
C MET A 1 -37.78 -44.80 4.10
N TYR A 2 -37.76 -43.76 4.88
CA TYR A 2 -36.54 -42.90 5.01
C TYR A 2 -35.67 -43.52 6.10
N GLY A 3 -34.52 -44.04 5.73
CA GLY A 3 -33.55 -44.57 6.66
C GLY A 3 -32.98 -43.48 7.56
N MET A 4 -33.12 -43.63 8.88
CA MET A 4 -32.44 -42.75 9.85
C MET A 4 -30.91 -42.90 9.71
N PRO A 5 -30.15 -41.79 9.74
CA PRO A 5 -28.70 -41.87 9.73
C PRO A 5 -28.23 -42.64 10.99
N SER A 6 -27.27 -43.53 10.80
CA SER A 6 -26.73 -44.35 11.86
C SER A 6 -26.07 -43.48 12.96
N ARG A 7 -26.16 -43.90 14.23
CA ARG A 7 -25.54 -43.20 15.38
C ARG A 7 -24.04 -42.95 15.18
N ASP A 8 -23.38 -43.75 14.39
CA ASP A 8 -21.96 -43.65 14.08
C ASP A 8 -21.64 -42.45 13.16
N ALA A 9 -22.52 -42.13 12.20
CA ALA A 9 -22.37 -40.94 11.36
C ALA A 9 -22.51 -39.64 12.18
N CYS A 10 -23.40 -39.62 13.17
CA CYS A 10 -23.57 -38.48 14.07
C CYS A 10 -22.39 -38.28 15.03
N ASN A 11 -21.74 -39.36 15.47
CA ASN A 11 -20.55 -39.30 16.31
C ASN A 11 -19.31 -38.86 15.52
N MET A 12 -19.13 -39.29 14.26
CA MET A 12 -18.02 -38.83 13.42
C MET A 12 -18.07 -37.34 13.15
N THR A 13 -19.23 -36.77 12.89
CA THR A 13 -19.39 -35.31 12.69
C THR A 13 -19.10 -34.49 13.96
N LYS A 14 -19.41 -35.02 15.13
CA LYS A 14 -19.06 -34.36 16.41
C LYS A 14 -17.54 -34.39 16.65
N ILE A 15 -16.90 -35.52 16.43
CA ILE A 15 -15.43 -35.66 16.58
C ILE A 15 -14.69 -34.78 15.62
N GLN A 16 -15.14 -34.65 14.36
CA GLN A 16 -14.54 -33.75 13.40
C GLN A 16 -14.70 -32.27 13.81
N LYS A 17 -15.86 -31.87 14.31
CA LYS A 17 -16.08 -30.50 14.82
C LYS A 17 -15.20 -30.20 16.04
N HIS A 18 -15.04 -31.14 16.97
CA HIS A 18 -14.17 -30.94 18.11
C HIS A 18 -12.69 -30.88 17.70
N ALA A 19 -12.25 -31.69 16.75
CA ALA A 19 -10.90 -31.65 16.23
C ALA A 19 -10.61 -30.35 15.45
N TYR A 20 -11.57 -29.86 14.70
CA TYR A 20 -11.46 -28.57 14.02
C TYR A 20 -11.36 -27.41 15.02
N ASN A 21 -12.27 -27.37 16.01
CA ASN A 21 -12.26 -26.33 17.04
C ASN A 21 -10.98 -26.38 17.91
N ALA A 22 -10.47 -27.57 18.23
CA ALA A 22 -9.22 -27.73 18.95
C ALA A 22 -7.99 -27.24 18.14
N ARG A 23 -7.96 -27.53 16.84
CA ARG A 23 -6.91 -27.02 15.94
C ARG A 23 -6.97 -25.49 15.79
N SER A 24 -8.16 -24.93 15.66
CA SER A 24 -8.36 -23.49 15.59
C SER A 24 -7.97 -22.79 16.90
N ALA A 25 -8.35 -23.36 18.05
CA ALA A 25 -7.96 -22.86 19.36
C ALA A 25 -6.44 -22.94 19.59
N LEU A 26 -5.80 -24.04 19.16
CA LEU A 26 -4.36 -24.19 19.24
C LEU A 26 -3.62 -23.19 18.32
N ALA A 27 -4.14 -22.96 17.12
CA ALA A 27 -3.58 -21.95 16.21
C ALA A 27 -3.71 -20.52 16.77
N ILE A 28 -4.86 -20.18 17.37
CA ILE A 28 -5.10 -18.90 18.03
C ILE A 28 -4.19 -18.74 19.27
N ALA A 29 -4.05 -19.80 20.07
CA ALA A 29 -3.16 -19.81 21.25
C ALA A 29 -1.68 -19.68 20.84
N ALA A 30 -1.26 -20.36 19.77
CA ALA A 30 0.09 -20.25 19.23
C ALA A 30 0.35 -18.82 18.68
N ALA A 31 -0.60 -18.23 17.97
CA ALA A 31 -0.53 -16.85 17.50
C ALA A 31 -0.45 -15.86 18.68
N ALA A 32 -1.27 -16.07 19.72
CA ALA A 32 -1.23 -15.24 20.93
C ALA A 32 0.09 -15.40 21.72
N ALA A 33 0.65 -16.61 21.80
CA ALA A 33 1.92 -16.87 22.45
C ALA A 33 3.10 -16.22 21.71
N VAL A 34 3.07 -16.21 20.38
CA VAL A 34 4.07 -15.49 19.56
C VAL A 34 3.96 -13.97 19.80
N MET A 35 2.77 -13.44 19.98
CA MET A 35 2.55 -12.02 20.26
C MET A 35 3.04 -11.60 21.66
N THR A 36 2.93 -12.47 22.66
CA THR A 36 3.39 -12.13 24.03
C THR A 36 4.90 -12.24 24.22
N GLY A 37 5.60 -13.06 23.41
CA GLY A 37 7.06 -13.21 23.47
C GLY A 37 7.87 -12.06 22.87
N CYS A 38 7.26 -11.17 22.10
CA CYS A 38 7.95 -10.10 21.35
C CYS A 38 7.68 -8.68 21.86
N ALA A 39 6.94 -8.51 22.95
CA ALA A 39 6.54 -7.19 23.47
C ALA A 39 7.65 -6.56 24.34
N THR A 40 8.86 -6.36 23.77
CA THR A 40 9.99 -5.69 24.46
C THR A 40 10.68 -4.64 23.59
N SER A 41 9.97 -4.05 22.61
CA SER A 41 10.53 -2.91 21.92
C SER A 41 10.33 -1.64 22.77
N GLY A 42 11.41 -0.88 22.98
CA GLY A 42 11.31 0.43 23.66
C GLY A 42 10.57 1.49 22.82
N ASN A 43 9.99 1.11 21.68
CA ASN A 43 9.25 2.01 20.79
C ASN A 43 7.73 1.83 20.99
N PRO A 44 7.04 2.85 21.56
CA PRO A 44 5.58 2.77 21.77
C PRO A 44 4.75 2.61 20.50
N LYS A 45 5.28 3.03 19.34
CA LYS A 45 4.58 2.90 18.04
C LYS A 45 4.73 1.51 17.44
N ASP A 46 5.73 0.74 17.88
CA ASP A 46 6.05 -0.59 17.39
C ASP A 46 6.22 -1.59 18.55
N PRO A 47 5.15 -1.88 19.29
CA PRO A 47 5.21 -2.75 20.47
C PRO A 47 5.52 -4.21 20.14
N ILE A 48 5.33 -4.64 18.90
CA ILE A 48 5.55 -6.01 18.41
C ILE A 48 6.70 -6.06 17.39
N GLU A 49 7.76 -5.25 17.57
CA GLU A 49 8.87 -5.11 16.63
C GLU A 49 9.48 -6.45 16.20
N GLY A 50 9.65 -7.41 17.12
CA GLY A 50 10.21 -8.72 16.80
C GLY A 50 9.36 -9.48 15.77
N PHE A 51 8.04 -9.46 15.92
CA PHE A 51 7.11 -10.02 14.93
C PHE A 51 7.18 -9.26 13.60
N ASN A 52 7.16 -7.94 13.66
CA ASN A 52 7.18 -7.09 12.48
C ASN A 52 8.46 -7.27 11.67
N ARG A 53 9.62 -7.37 12.32
CA ARG A 53 10.90 -7.67 11.65
C ARG A 53 10.90 -9.05 10.98
N ALA A 54 10.32 -10.06 11.63
CA ALA A 54 10.20 -11.40 11.04
C ALA A 54 9.30 -11.37 9.79
N MET A 55 8.16 -10.69 9.85
CA MET A 55 7.25 -10.55 8.70
C MET A 55 7.87 -9.70 7.60
N PHE A 56 8.60 -8.64 7.94
CA PHE A 56 9.34 -7.84 6.98
C PHE A 56 10.39 -8.68 6.24
N SER A 57 11.19 -9.47 6.95
CA SER A 57 12.17 -10.37 6.36
C SER A 57 11.54 -11.46 5.48
N PHE A 58 10.37 -11.98 5.90
CA PHE A 58 9.58 -12.91 5.08
C PHE A 58 9.13 -12.23 3.77
N ASN A 59 8.53 -11.03 3.84
CA ASN A 59 8.08 -10.28 2.67
C ASN A 59 9.25 -9.97 1.72
N GLU A 60 10.39 -9.54 2.27
CA GLU A 60 11.60 -9.26 1.49
C GLU A 60 12.14 -10.52 0.80
N THR A 61 12.07 -11.67 1.47
CA THR A 61 12.48 -12.95 0.88
C THR A 61 11.56 -13.36 -0.26
N VAL A 62 10.24 -13.25 -0.08
CA VAL A 62 9.26 -13.55 -1.13
C VAL A 62 9.41 -12.60 -2.31
N ASP A 63 9.61 -11.30 -2.04
CA ASP A 63 9.84 -10.31 -3.08
C ASP A 63 11.08 -10.64 -3.91
N LYS A 64 12.23 -10.80 -3.26
CA LYS A 64 13.50 -11.11 -3.94
C LYS A 64 13.48 -12.43 -4.70
N ALA A 65 12.77 -13.43 -4.19
CA ALA A 65 12.73 -14.77 -4.80
C ALA A 65 11.71 -14.89 -5.94
N LEU A 66 10.62 -14.14 -5.88
CA LEU A 66 9.48 -14.33 -6.79
C LEU A 66 9.03 -13.03 -7.47
N ILE A 67 8.64 -12.00 -6.69
CA ILE A 67 7.94 -10.85 -7.26
C ILE A 67 8.91 -9.97 -8.06
N LYS A 68 10.07 -9.65 -7.49
CA LYS A 68 11.09 -8.82 -8.13
C LYS A 68 11.59 -9.37 -9.48
N PRO A 69 11.95 -10.68 -9.63
CA PRO A 69 12.33 -11.22 -10.94
C PRO A 69 11.23 -11.13 -11.98
N ILE A 70 9.96 -11.34 -11.58
CA ILE A 70 8.80 -11.21 -12.48
C ILE A 70 8.63 -9.75 -12.90
N ALA A 71 8.71 -8.81 -11.96
CA ALA A 71 8.62 -7.38 -12.24
C ALA A 71 9.75 -6.88 -13.16
N GLN A 72 10.99 -7.35 -12.95
CA GLN A 72 12.11 -7.08 -13.85
C GLN A 72 11.88 -7.64 -15.27
N GLY A 73 11.30 -8.85 -15.37
CA GLY A 73 10.91 -9.43 -16.66
C GLY A 73 9.83 -8.60 -17.36
N TYR A 74 8.81 -8.18 -16.61
CA TYR A 74 7.76 -7.30 -17.11
C TYR A 74 8.31 -5.95 -17.58
N ASP A 75 9.15 -5.30 -16.79
CA ASP A 75 9.79 -4.03 -17.14
C ASP A 75 10.64 -4.14 -18.40
N TYR A 76 11.40 -5.23 -18.54
CA TYR A 76 12.25 -5.48 -19.70
C TYR A 76 11.47 -5.69 -21.01
N VAL A 77 10.33 -6.40 -20.97
CA VAL A 77 9.58 -6.76 -22.19
C VAL A 77 8.46 -5.77 -22.51
N THR A 78 7.99 -4.99 -21.56
CA THR A 78 6.83 -4.11 -21.71
C THR A 78 7.29 -2.68 -21.93
N PRO A 79 7.01 -2.05 -23.09
CA PRO A 79 7.35 -0.66 -23.33
C PRO A 79 6.67 0.29 -22.31
N GLN A 80 7.37 1.35 -21.89
CA GLN A 80 6.87 2.34 -20.92
C GLN A 80 5.45 2.86 -21.19
N PRO A 81 5.04 3.18 -22.45
CA PRO A 81 3.66 3.62 -22.69
C PRO A 81 2.60 2.57 -22.35
N VAL A 82 2.95 1.27 -22.45
CA VAL A 82 2.05 0.18 -22.10
C VAL A 82 1.96 0.02 -20.58
N GLN A 83 3.10 0.10 -19.87
CA GLN A 83 3.12 0.10 -18.40
C GLN A 83 2.28 1.26 -17.87
N THR A 84 2.51 2.49 -18.37
CA THR A 84 1.70 3.66 -18.00
C THR A 84 0.21 3.44 -18.25
N GLY A 85 -0.14 2.80 -19.37
CA GLY A 85 -1.54 2.47 -19.66
C GLY A 85 -2.13 1.45 -18.68
N VAL A 86 -1.35 0.47 -18.23
CA VAL A 86 -1.80 -0.51 -17.21
C VAL A 86 -2.01 0.19 -15.86
N SER A 87 -1.04 0.99 -15.42
CA SER A 87 -1.17 1.77 -14.19
C SER A 87 -2.39 2.68 -14.23
N ASN A 88 -2.54 3.50 -15.29
CA ASN A 88 -3.69 4.40 -15.46
C ASN A 88 -5.04 3.67 -15.43
N PHE A 89 -5.11 2.46 -16.00
CA PHE A 89 -6.33 1.66 -15.98
C PHE A 89 -6.74 1.26 -14.55
N PHE A 90 -5.79 0.77 -13.75
CA PHE A 90 -6.08 0.40 -12.36
C PHE A 90 -6.36 1.63 -11.50
N ASP A 91 -5.69 2.72 -11.76
CA ASP A 91 -5.90 4.00 -11.10
C ASP A 91 -7.28 4.59 -11.38
N ASN A 92 -7.71 4.52 -12.63
CA ASN A 92 -9.06 4.97 -13.00
C ASN A 92 -10.16 4.16 -12.28
N ILE A 93 -9.92 2.87 -12.01
CA ILE A 93 -10.81 2.07 -11.18
C ILE A 93 -10.77 2.54 -9.71
N ALA A 94 -9.58 2.84 -9.19
CA ALA A 94 -9.38 3.29 -7.82
C ALA A 94 -9.96 4.68 -7.58
N ASP A 95 -9.90 5.60 -8.55
CA ASP A 95 -10.38 6.99 -8.44
C ASP A 95 -11.86 7.09 -7.99
N LEU A 96 -12.69 6.09 -8.31
CA LEU A 96 -14.08 6.08 -7.84
C LEU A 96 -14.16 5.89 -6.31
N TRP A 97 -13.34 5.00 -5.75
CA TRP A 97 -13.27 4.77 -4.31
C TRP A 97 -12.56 5.91 -3.58
N ILE A 98 -11.53 6.48 -4.21
CA ILE A 98 -10.84 7.68 -3.72
C ILE A 98 -11.83 8.84 -3.60
N GLY A 99 -12.61 9.12 -4.64
CA GLY A 99 -13.65 10.16 -4.62
C GLY A 99 -14.71 9.92 -3.55
N PHE A 100 -15.11 8.66 -3.30
CA PHE A 100 -16.02 8.35 -2.20
C PHE A 100 -15.38 8.64 -0.84
N ASN A 101 -14.12 8.27 -0.61
CA ASN A 101 -13.39 8.59 0.61
C ASN A 101 -13.26 10.11 0.81
N ASN A 102 -12.92 10.87 -0.23
CA ASN A 102 -12.90 12.32 -0.19
C ASN A 102 -14.27 12.91 0.22
N LEU A 103 -15.34 12.38 -0.34
CA LEU A 103 -16.69 12.83 0.00
C LEU A 103 -17.01 12.65 1.49
N ILE A 104 -16.76 11.46 2.04
CA ILE A 104 -17.06 11.16 3.45
C ILE A 104 -16.06 11.77 4.44
N GLN A 105 -14.92 12.26 3.95
CA GLN A 105 -13.98 13.10 4.71
C GLN A 105 -14.39 14.57 4.72
N GLY A 106 -15.43 14.96 3.96
CA GLY A 106 -15.91 16.34 3.89
C GLY A 106 -15.17 17.19 2.85
N LYS A 107 -14.59 16.57 1.81
CA LYS A 107 -13.86 17.19 0.71
C LYS A 107 -14.66 17.06 -0.62
N PRO A 108 -15.85 17.69 -0.75
CA PRO A 108 -16.71 17.48 -1.92
C PRO A 108 -16.10 17.99 -3.23
N GLY A 109 -15.20 18.98 -3.19
CA GLY A 109 -14.49 19.48 -4.36
C GLY A 109 -13.53 18.45 -4.95
N GLU A 110 -12.75 17.80 -4.10
CA GLU A 110 -11.83 16.71 -4.45
C GLU A 110 -12.61 15.48 -4.95
N ALA A 111 -13.67 15.10 -4.23
CA ALA A 111 -14.55 14.01 -4.66
C ALA A 111 -15.15 14.25 -6.05
N LEU A 112 -15.58 15.48 -6.37
CA LEU A 112 -16.09 15.81 -7.70
C LEU A 112 -14.99 15.78 -8.77
N SER A 113 -13.77 16.19 -8.43
CA SER A 113 -12.60 16.07 -9.29
C SER A 113 -12.32 14.61 -9.64
N ASP A 114 -12.31 13.71 -8.63
CA ASP A 114 -12.04 12.29 -8.83
C ASP A 114 -13.12 11.62 -9.70
N VAL A 115 -14.39 11.91 -9.47
CA VAL A 115 -15.49 11.46 -10.35
C VAL A 115 -15.33 12.00 -11.76
N GLY A 116 -14.93 13.27 -11.91
CA GLY A 116 -14.63 13.89 -13.21
C GLY A 116 -13.48 13.15 -13.92
N ARG A 117 -12.43 12.79 -13.21
CA ARG A 117 -11.31 11.98 -13.73
C ARG A 117 -11.81 10.65 -14.29
N VAL A 118 -12.57 9.89 -13.49
CA VAL A 118 -13.16 8.62 -13.94
C VAL A 118 -13.96 8.77 -15.23
N LEU A 119 -14.82 9.79 -15.32
CA LEU A 119 -15.64 10.03 -16.50
C LEU A 119 -14.78 10.38 -17.73
N ILE A 120 -13.83 11.28 -17.59
CA ILE A 120 -12.96 11.72 -18.68
C ILE A 120 -12.03 10.59 -19.12
N ASN A 121 -11.34 9.95 -18.20
CA ASN A 121 -10.39 8.89 -18.50
C ASN A 121 -11.09 7.64 -19.05
N THR A 122 -12.29 7.32 -18.60
CA THR A 122 -13.07 6.19 -19.17
C THR A 122 -13.57 6.48 -20.58
N THR A 123 -14.01 7.73 -20.86
CA THR A 123 -14.60 8.09 -22.17
C THR A 123 -13.55 8.51 -23.19
N VAL A 124 -12.77 9.54 -22.87
CA VAL A 124 -11.75 10.12 -23.76
C VAL A 124 -10.43 9.34 -23.65
N GLY A 125 -10.09 8.87 -22.44
CA GLY A 125 -8.86 8.12 -22.17
C GLY A 125 -8.94 6.62 -22.49
N ILE A 126 -9.94 6.18 -23.26
CA ILE A 126 -10.12 4.79 -23.73
C ILE A 126 -10.12 3.82 -22.52
N VAL A 127 -11.22 3.85 -21.75
CA VAL A 127 -11.42 2.97 -20.58
C VAL A 127 -10.32 3.17 -19.51
N GLY A 128 -9.75 4.38 -19.41
CA GLY A 128 -8.74 4.70 -18.41
C GLY A 128 -7.29 4.37 -18.80
N LEU A 129 -7.02 3.91 -20.02
CA LEU A 129 -5.63 3.65 -20.46
C LEU A 129 -4.80 4.93 -20.59
N PHE A 130 -5.45 6.07 -20.85
CA PHE A 130 -4.80 7.38 -20.95
C PHE A 130 -5.35 8.32 -19.88
N ASP A 131 -4.47 8.91 -19.09
CA ASP A 131 -4.85 9.96 -18.12
C ASP A 131 -4.97 11.31 -18.80
N VAL A 132 -6.12 11.53 -19.42
CA VAL A 132 -6.48 12.81 -20.04
C VAL A 132 -6.87 13.85 -19.00
N ALA A 133 -7.45 13.41 -17.89
CA ALA A 133 -7.98 14.27 -16.84
C ALA A 133 -6.87 15.11 -16.17
N THR A 134 -5.70 14.56 -15.93
CA THR A 134 -4.54 15.31 -15.42
C THR A 134 -4.11 16.41 -16.40
N GLY A 135 -4.11 16.11 -17.71
CA GLY A 135 -3.84 17.10 -18.75
C GLY A 135 -4.88 18.23 -18.81
N MET A 136 -6.08 18.01 -18.29
CA MET A 136 -7.15 19.01 -18.16
C MET A 136 -7.11 19.78 -16.83
N GLY A 137 -6.16 19.48 -15.94
CA GLY A 137 -5.99 20.17 -14.66
C GLY A 137 -6.78 19.55 -13.50
N LEU A 138 -7.29 18.32 -13.65
CA LEU A 138 -7.87 17.58 -12.55
C LEU A 138 -6.75 16.79 -11.85
N GLU A 139 -6.38 17.24 -10.65
CA GLU A 139 -5.35 16.59 -9.85
C GLU A 139 -5.79 15.19 -9.40
N LYS A 140 -4.83 14.27 -9.33
CA LYS A 140 -5.07 12.94 -8.76
C LYS A 140 -4.88 12.98 -7.26
N HIS A 141 -5.84 12.41 -6.53
CA HIS A 141 -5.78 12.26 -5.10
C HIS A 141 -5.48 10.82 -4.70
N GLU A 142 -4.97 10.65 -3.49
CA GLU A 142 -4.67 9.35 -2.90
C GLU A 142 -5.42 9.23 -1.57
N GLU A 143 -6.56 8.57 -1.58
CA GLU A 143 -7.37 8.38 -0.39
C GLU A 143 -7.77 6.92 -0.21
N ASP A 144 -7.76 6.46 1.03
CA ASP A 144 -8.22 5.13 1.43
C ASP A 144 -9.09 5.20 2.70
N PHE A 145 -9.73 4.12 3.04
CA PHE A 145 -10.62 4.10 4.20
C PHE A 145 -9.85 4.21 5.53
N GLY A 146 -8.58 3.81 5.58
CA GLY A 146 -7.71 4.03 6.74
C GLY A 146 -7.45 5.52 6.99
N GLN A 147 -7.27 6.33 5.94
CA GLN A 147 -7.16 7.79 6.02
C GLN A 147 -8.49 8.39 6.49
N THR A 148 -9.61 7.93 5.95
CA THR A 148 -10.95 8.34 6.36
C THR A 148 -11.17 8.10 7.86
N LEU A 149 -10.83 6.92 8.37
CA LEU A 149 -10.86 6.63 9.81
C LEU A 149 -9.95 7.58 10.61
N GLY A 150 -8.75 7.85 10.11
CA GLY A 150 -7.83 8.80 10.72
C GLY A 150 -8.41 10.23 10.78
N ARG A 151 -9.03 10.68 9.69
CA ARG A 151 -9.71 11.97 9.61
C ARG A 151 -10.88 12.07 10.59
N TRP A 152 -11.57 10.98 10.84
CA TRP A 152 -12.63 10.89 11.85
C TRP A 152 -12.12 10.77 13.29
N GLY A 153 -10.79 10.79 13.50
CA GLY A 153 -10.17 10.80 14.82
C GLY A 153 -9.84 9.41 15.38
N VAL A 154 -9.93 8.35 14.57
CA VAL A 154 -9.46 7.03 14.99
C VAL A 154 -7.93 7.04 15.04
N GLY A 155 -7.36 6.72 16.20
CA GLY A 155 -5.91 6.66 16.40
C GLY A 155 -5.24 5.55 15.57
N ASP A 156 -3.96 5.72 15.25
CA ASP A 156 -3.19 4.77 14.44
C ASP A 156 -3.16 3.35 15.02
N GLY A 157 -3.10 3.22 16.35
CA GLY A 157 -2.81 1.96 17.03
C GLY A 157 -1.36 1.52 16.81
N ALA A 158 -1.08 0.23 17.03
CA ALA A 158 0.25 -0.33 16.85
C ALA A 158 0.60 -0.44 15.35
N TYR A 159 1.88 -0.25 15.05
CA TYR A 159 2.43 -0.60 13.75
C TYR A 159 2.46 -2.12 13.58
N VAL A 160 2.11 -2.60 12.40
CA VAL A 160 2.08 -4.03 12.05
C VAL A 160 2.55 -4.25 10.61
N VAL A 161 3.36 -5.26 10.39
CA VAL A 161 3.75 -5.70 9.04
C VAL A 161 2.91 -6.91 8.67
N LEU A 162 2.07 -6.76 7.64
CA LEU A 162 1.25 -7.85 7.14
C LEU A 162 2.05 -8.73 6.17
N PRO A 163 1.86 -10.06 6.21
CA PRO A 163 2.45 -10.95 5.22
C PRO A 163 2.00 -10.54 3.81
N ILE A 164 2.94 -10.36 2.90
CA ILE A 164 2.75 -9.95 1.49
C ILE A 164 2.29 -8.48 1.33
N PHE A 165 1.39 -8.00 2.20
CA PHE A 165 0.80 -6.66 2.08
C PHE A 165 1.63 -5.53 2.71
N GLY A 166 2.73 -5.86 3.40
CA GLY A 166 3.67 -4.87 3.91
C GLY A 166 3.22 -4.09 5.15
N PRO A 167 3.82 -2.91 5.40
CA PRO A 167 3.61 -2.12 6.61
C PRO A 167 2.23 -1.48 6.65
N ARG A 168 1.64 -1.47 7.85
CA ARG A 168 0.37 -0.81 8.17
C ARG A 168 0.34 -0.40 9.65
N THR A 169 -0.68 0.35 10.03
CA THR A 169 -1.12 0.47 11.42
C THR A 169 -2.34 -0.41 11.65
N LEU A 170 -2.75 -0.61 12.91
CA LEU A 170 -3.98 -1.36 13.20
C LEU A 170 -5.21 -0.69 12.58
N ARG A 171 -5.32 0.64 12.63
CA ARG A 171 -6.36 1.41 11.94
C ARG A 171 -6.33 1.15 10.44
N ASP A 172 -5.16 1.29 9.82
CA ASP A 172 -5.00 1.15 8.38
C ASP A 172 -5.20 -0.30 7.92
N THR A 173 -4.93 -1.28 8.80
CA THR A 173 -5.30 -2.69 8.55
C THR A 173 -6.81 -2.86 8.51
N GLY A 174 -7.53 -2.23 9.43
CA GLY A 174 -8.99 -2.23 9.42
C GLY A 174 -9.55 -1.53 8.17
N GLY A 175 -8.99 -0.39 7.79
CA GLY A 175 -9.32 0.32 6.55
C GLY A 175 -9.09 -0.53 5.32
N PHE A 176 -7.92 -1.15 5.21
CA PHE A 176 -7.55 -2.03 4.11
C PHE A 176 -8.53 -3.19 3.86
N LEU A 177 -9.09 -3.76 4.91
CA LEU A 177 -10.11 -4.81 4.74
C LEU A 177 -11.37 -4.27 4.06
N VAL A 178 -11.75 -3.03 4.34
CA VAL A 178 -12.87 -2.36 3.66
C VAL A 178 -12.50 -2.02 2.22
N ASP A 179 -11.29 -1.48 1.99
CA ASP A 179 -10.79 -1.15 0.66
C ASP A 179 -10.79 -2.39 -0.26
N VAL A 180 -10.27 -3.52 0.21
CA VAL A 180 -10.29 -4.80 -0.52
C VAL A 180 -11.71 -5.31 -0.77
N TRP A 181 -12.63 -5.11 0.19
CA TRP A 181 -14.02 -5.54 0.02
C TRP A 181 -14.76 -4.71 -1.02
N VAL A 182 -14.45 -3.44 -1.15
CA VAL A 182 -15.08 -2.53 -2.11
C VAL A 182 -14.40 -2.56 -3.48
N ASP A 183 -13.10 -2.84 -3.54
CA ASP A 183 -12.34 -2.90 -4.79
C ASP A 183 -12.98 -3.93 -5.76
N PRO A 184 -13.41 -3.52 -6.96
CA PRO A 184 -14.01 -4.44 -7.93
C PRO A 184 -13.05 -5.49 -8.46
N VAL A 185 -11.73 -5.24 -8.45
CA VAL A 185 -10.73 -6.16 -9.03
C VAL A 185 -10.69 -7.50 -8.29
N PRO A 186 -10.50 -7.56 -6.94
CA PRO A 186 -10.52 -8.82 -6.20
C PRO A 186 -11.91 -9.46 -6.12
N ASN A 187 -12.97 -8.73 -6.42
CA ASN A 187 -14.35 -9.19 -6.35
C ASN A 187 -14.96 -9.52 -7.71
N HIS A 188 -14.14 -9.51 -8.78
CA HIS A 188 -14.61 -9.76 -10.15
C HIS A 188 -14.80 -11.25 -10.46
N ASP A 189 -15.82 -11.58 -11.27
CA ASP A 189 -16.01 -12.87 -11.89
C ASP A 189 -15.85 -12.74 -13.43
N PRO A 190 -15.24 -13.72 -14.09
CA PRO A 190 -14.75 -15.02 -13.63
C PRO A 190 -13.38 -14.97 -12.91
N VAL A 191 -13.11 -16.01 -12.12
CA VAL A 191 -11.93 -16.13 -11.24
C VAL A 191 -10.59 -16.01 -11.98
N ASP A 192 -10.50 -16.51 -13.20
CA ASP A 192 -9.30 -16.45 -14.04
C ASP A 192 -8.97 -15.00 -14.41
N VAL A 193 -9.95 -14.22 -14.86
CA VAL A 193 -9.78 -12.78 -15.16
C VAL A 193 -9.36 -12.02 -13.93
N ARG A 194 -10.02 -12.25 -12.79
CA ARG A 194 -9.65 -11.67 -11.51
C ARG A 194 -8.20 -11.94 -11.14
N ASN A 195 -7.78 -13.21 -11.20
CA ASN A 195 -6.44 -13.60 -10.80
C ASN A 195 -5.37 -13.01 -11.74
N ILE A 196 -5.65 -12.91 -13.04
CA ILE A 196 -4.75 -12.27 -14.01
C ILE A 196 -4.65 -10.76 -13.69
N ALA A 197 -5.78 -10.09 -13.45
CA ALA A 197 -5.80 -8.67 -13.15
C ALA A 197 -5.04 -8.34 -11.84
N LEU A 198 -5.23 -9.14 -10.79
CA LEU A 198 -4.50 -8.99 -9.53
C LEU A 198 -3.00 -9.23 -9.70
N ALA A 199 -2.62 -10.26 -10.46
CA ALA A 199 -1.22 -10.54 -10.73
C ALA A 199 -0.58 -9.43 -11.57
N LEU A 200 -1.26 -8.94 -12.61
CA LEU A 200 -0.77 -7.85 -13.44
C LEU A 200 -0.60 -6.57 -12.62
N ARG A 201 -1.61 -6.20 -11.83
CA ARG A 201 -1.53 -5.04 -10.94
C ARG A 201 -0.34 -5.14 -9.99
N ALA A 202 -0.17 -6.27 -9.30
CA ALA A 202 0.93 -6.47 -8.36
C ALA A 202 2.32 -6.42 -9.03
N VAL A 203 2.43 -6.91 -10.26
CA VAL A 203 3.68 -6.89 -11.04
C VAL A 203 3.97 -5.47 -11.54
N ASP A 204 2.98 -4.78 -12.08
CA ASP A 204 3.08 -3.40 -12.55
C ASP A 204 3.45 -2.46 -11.40
N ASP A 205 2.70 -2.57 -10.31
CA ASP A 205 3.01 -1.88 -9.06
C ASP A 205 4.47 -2.13 -8.64
N ARG A 206 4.97 -3.35 -8.63
CA ARG A 206 6.35 -3.67 -8.24
C ARG A 206 7.38 -3.18 -9.26
N ALA A 207 7.07 -3.19 -10.54
CA ALA A 207 7.97 -2.72 -11.58
C ALA A 207 8.27 -1.23 -11.44
N SER A 208 7.28 -0.42 -11.12
CA SER A 208 7.44 1.03 -10.91
C SER A 208 8.44 1.40 -9.80
N PHE A 209 8.82 0.43 -8.96
CA PHE A 209 9.78 0.61 -7.84
C PHE A 209 11.23 0.24 -8.13
N LEU A 210 11.48 -0.47 -9.22
CA LEU A 210 12.79 -1.06 -9.46
C LEU A 210 13.91 -0.01 -9.45
N ASP A 211 13.64 1.18 -9.98
CA ASP A 211 14.62 2.26 -10.07
C ASP A 211 14.95 2.89 -8.72
N VAL A 212 13.97 2.98 -7.85
CA VAL A 212 14.11 3.66 -6.54
C VAL A 212 14.71 2.73 -5.48
N GLU A 213 14.52 1.42 -5.61
CA GLU A 213 14.98 0.43 -4.63
C GLU A 213 16.49 0.50 -4.35
N SER A 214 17.31 0.66 -5.39
CA SER A 214 18.76 0.76 -5.25
C SER A 214 19.19 1.94 -4.38
N THR A 215 18.48 3.04 -4.47
CA THR A 215 18.75 4.26 -3.71
C THR A 215 18.48 4.05 -2.22
N ILE A 216 17.42 3.30 -1.89
CA ILE A 216 17.06 3.00 -0.50
C ILE A 216 18.01 2.00 0.12
N GLU A 217 18.38 0.96 -0.61
CA GLU A 217 19.37 -0.01 -0.14
C GLU A 217 20.71 0.67 0.20
N ALA A 218 21.08 1.71 -0.55
CA ALA A 218 22.31 2.49 -0.29
C ALA A 218 22.15 3.46 0.92
N ALA A 219 20.95 3.93 1.22
CA ALA A 219 20.73 4.97 2.23
C ALA A 219 20.41 4.41 3.64
N ALA A 220 19.84 3.21 3.74
CA ALA A 220 19.32 2.68 5.00
C ALA A 220 20.34 1.79 5.72
N LEU A 221 20.76 2.18 6.94
CA LEU A 221 21.55 1.31 7.83
C LEU A 221 20.69 0.15 8.38
N ASP A 222 19.44 0.42 8.74
CA ASP A 222 18.41 -0.56 9.12
C ASP A 222 17.16 -0.33 8.27
N LYS A 223 17.02 -1.12 7.21
CA LYS A 223 15.93 -1.03 6.24
C LYS A 223 14.55 -1.14 6.88
N TYR A 224 14.41 -2.00 7.89
CA TYR A 224 13.14 -2.16 8.61
C TYR A 224 12.71 -0.88 9.32
N SER A 225 13.57 -0.36 10.20
CA SER A 225 13.27 0.87 10.97
C SER A 225 13.00 2.05 10.05
N TYR A 226 13.77 2.15 9.00
CA TYR A 226 13.64 3.18 8.00
C TYR A 226 12.27 3.15 7.29
N ILE A 227 11.85 1.98 6.78
CA ILE A 227 10.56 1.81 6.12
C ILE A 227 9.39 2.04 7.10
N ARG A 228 9.52 1.56 8.36
CA ARG A 228 8.52 1.82 9.39
C ARG A 228 8.31 3.31 9.62
N ASP A 229 9.40 4.04 9.82
CA ASP A 229 9.33 5.46 10.17
C ASP A 229 8.84 6.29 8.98
N ALA A 230 9.29 5.96 7.79
CA ALA A 230 8.81 6.54 6.54
C ALA A 230 7.29 6.31 6.35
N TYR A 231 6.82 5.07 6.56
CA TYR A 231 5.40 4.74 6.50
C TYR A 231 4.57 5.58 7.48
N LEU A 232 4.97 5.61 8.76
CA LEU A 232 4.24 6.34 9.79
C LEU A 232 4.20 7.85 9.50
N GLN A 233 5.32 8.42 9.05
CA GLN A 233 5.40 9.83 8.71
C GLN A 233 4.49 10.18 7.52
N ARG A 234 4.54 9.40 6.45
CA ARG A 234 3.68 9.66 5.29
C ARG A 234 2.19 9.49 5.64
N ARG A 235 1.79 8.39 6.32
CA ARG A 235 0.39 8.20 6.73
C ARG A 235 -0.14 9.41 7.51
N ARG A 236 0.68 9.93 8.40
CA ARG A 236 0.33 11.15 9.12
C ARG A 236 0.17 12.36 8.19
N SER A 237 1.06 12.52 7.22
CA SER A 237 0.95 13.57 6.21
C SER A 237 -0.33 13.44 5.40
N LEU A 238 -0.64 12.26 4.88
CA LEU A 238 -1.84 11.99 4.08
C LEU A 238 -3.14 12.30 4.84
N ILE A 239 -3.27 11.86 6.10
CA ILE A 239 -4.47 12.11 6.92
C ILE A 239 -4.73 13.61 7.13
N HIS A 240 -3.67 14.43 7.05
CA HIS A 240 -3.75 15.88 7.26
C HIS A 240 -3.52 16.68 5.98
N ASP A 241 -3.71 16.08 4.81
CA ASP A 241 -3.57 16.75 3.51
C ASP A 241 -2.24 17.53 3.37
N GLY A 242 -1.12 16.91 3.80
CA GLY A 242 0.21 17.50 3.76
C GLY A 242 0.53 18.47 4.91
N ASN A 243 -0.43 18.80 5.78
CA ASN A 243 -0.26 19.72 6.90
C ASN A 243 -0.43 19.05 8.29
N PRO A 244 0.40 18.06 8.64
CA PRO A 244 0.27 17.39 9.93
C PRO A 244 0.57 18.33 11.09
N PRO A 245 -0.15 18.22 12.23
CA PRO A 245 0.16 18.98 13.44
C PRO A 245 1.59 18.73 13.89
N ARG A 246 2.29 19.78 14.32
CA ARG A 246 3.66 19.66 14.85
C ARG A 246 3.65 18.84 16.13
N GLU A 247 4.38 17.72 16.16
CA GLU A 247 4.65 17.01 17.43
C GLU A 247 5.76 17.74 18.19
N SER A 248 5.52 18.05 19.45
CA SER A 248 6.47 18.74 20.32
C SER A 248 7.77 17.96 20.60
N HIS A 249 7.86 16.70 20.18
CA HIS A 249 9.01 15.82 20.38
C HIS A 249 9.84 15.52 19.12
N TYR A 250 9.46 16.01 17.93
CA TYR A 250 10.19 15.79 16.67
C TYR A 250 10.91 17.02 16.13
N THR A 251 11.38 17.90 17.00
CA THR A 251 12.07 19.14 16.59
C THR A 251 13.48 18.94 16.04
N GLN A 252 13.98 17.72 15.86
CA GLN A 252 15.37 17.54 15.42
C GLN A 252 15.58 16.93 14.03
N PHE A 253 14.56 16.32 13.39
CA PHE A 253 14.73 15.77 12.04
C PHE A 253 13.43 15.87 11.23
N ALA A 254 12.94 17.07 10.98
CA ALA A 254 11.94 17.29 9.95
C ALA A 254 12.68 17.61 8.63
N PRO A 255 12.71 16.70 7.66
CA PRO A 255 12.92 17.12 6.29
C PRO A 255 11.64 17.79 5.84
N SER A 256 11.71 19.12 5.82
CA SER A 256 10.69 19.99 5.29
C SER A 256 10.29 19.66 3.85
N GLU A 257 9.13 20.13 3.45
CA GLU A 257 8.63 20.51 2.13
C GLU A 257 9.14 19.80 0.86
N TYR A 258 10.36 19.28 0.82
CA TYR A 258 10.96 18.72 -0.40
C TYR A 258 10.45 17.34 -0.79
N LEU A 259 9.84 16.59 0.12
CA LEU A 259 9.30 15.25 -0.16
C LEU A 259 7.88 15.29 -0.73
N LEU A 260 7.19 16.42 -0.59
CA LEU A 260 5.80 16.58 -1.07
C LEU A 260 5.72 16.97 -2.56
N THR A 261 6.82 17.43 -3.16
CA THR A 261 6.87 17.85 -4.56
C THR A 261 7.32 16.75 -5.53
N MET A 262 7.69 15.59 -5.03
CA MET A 262 7.98 14.45 -5.90
C MET A 262 6.69 13.74 -6.29
N ALA A 263 6.52 13.59 -7.58
CA ALA A 263 5.44 13.01 -8.37
C ALA A 263 4.41 12.13 -7.63
N PRO A 264 3.14 12.12 -8.05
CA PRO A 264 2.11 11.26 -7.50
C PRO A 264 2.55 9.80 -7.64
N ILE A 265 2.70 9.14 -6.53
CA ILE A 265 3.15 7.76 -6.46
C ILE A 265 1.95 6.93 -6.07
N GLU A 266 1.43 6.23 -7.02
CA GLU A 266 0.06 5.74 -7.11
C GLU A 266 -0.21 4.34 -6.56
N SER A 267 0.72 3.69 -5.86
CA SER A 267 0.43 2.36 -5.31
C SER A 267 0.93 2.16 -3.89
N THR A 268 0.33 1.22 -3.18
CA THR A 268 0.67 0.88 -1.79
C THR A 268 2.13 0.41 -1.64
N TRP A 269 2.73 -0.08 -2.72
CA TRP A 269 4.12 -0.54 -2.75
C TRP A 269 5.11 0.59 -3.07
N THR A 270 4.75 1.51 -3.97
CA THR A 270 5.51 2.71 -4.31
C THR A 270 5.81 3.52 -3.06
N PHE A 271 4.91 3.50 -2.15
CA PHE A 271 4.96 4.14 -0.87
C PHE A 271 6.18 3.83 0.00
N MET A 272 6.65 2.61 0.00
CA MET A 272 7.76 2.21 0.88
C MET A 272 9.08 2.90 0.54
N LEU A 273 9.21 3.41 -0.67
CA LEU A 273 10.52 3.68 -1.24
C LEU A 273 10.90 5.16 -1.34
N VAL A 274 9.96 6.06 -1.59
CA VAL A 274 10.30 7.47 -1.89
C VAL A 274 10.44 8.36 -0.65
N SER A 275 9.75 8.05 0.43
CA SER A 275 9.87 8.82 1.69
C SER A 275 11.23 8.69 2.38
N ALA A 276 12.17 8.06 1.73
CA ALA A 276 13.37 7.48 2.30
C ALA A 276 14.70 8.16 1.95
N LEU A 277 14.73 9.21 1.17
CA LEU A 277 16.00 9.86 0.81
C LEU A 277 16.39 10.94 1.82
N PRO A 278 17.65 10.99 2.28
CA PRO A 278 18.17 12.13 3.02
C PRO A 278 18.15 13.39 2.16
N ALA A 279 17.68 14.51 2.73
CA ALA A 279 17.50 15.79 2.03
C ALA A 279 18.75 16.28 1.26
N GLU A 280 19.96 16.00 1.77
CA GLU A 280 21.22 16.39 1.11
C GLU A 280 21.44 15.74 -0.26
N ARG A 281 20.99 14.50 -0.46
CA ARG A 281 21.18 13.80 -1.75
C ARG A 281 20.16 14.19 -2.81
N VAL A 282 18.99 14.65 -2.40
CA VAL A 282 17.98 15.17 -3.33
C VAL A 282 18.46 16.49 -3.96
N GLU A 283 19.15 17.32 -3.18
CA GLU A 283 19.73 18.57 -3.67
C GLU A 283 20.90 18.32 -4.67
N GLU A 284 21.70 17.29 -4.43
CA GLU A 284 22.77 16.88 -5.35
C GLU A 284 22.22 16.30 -6.67
N ALA A 285 21.18 15.47 -6.60
CA ALA A 285 20.51 14.91 -7.78
C ALA A 285 19.79 16.00 -8.58
N GLY A 286 19.14 16.96 -7.91
CA GLY A 286 18.53 18.11 -8.56
C GLY A 286 19.53 19.04 -9.24
N ARG A 287 20.71 19.23 -8.66
CA ARG A 287 21.81 20.01 -9.26
C ARG A 287 22.48 19.30 -10.43
N ALA A 288 22.60 17.98 -10.38
CA ALA A 288 23.11 17.18 -11.49
C ALA A 288 22.16 17.25 -12.70
N SER A 289 20.87 17.05 -12.50
CA SER A 289 19.84 17.16 -13.55
C SER A 289 19.78 18.56 -14.17
N ALA A 290 19.90 19.62 -13.35
CA ALA A 290 19.90 20.99 -13.85
C ALA A 290 21.16 21.33 -14.69
N LYS A 291 22.31 20.73 -14.38
CA LYS A 291 23.53 20.87 -15.19
C LYS A 291 23.44 20.15 -16.52
N ASP A 292 22.84 18.96 -16.54
CA ASP A 292 22.66 18.19 -17.77
C ASP A 292 21.68 18.85 -18.73
N VAL A 293 20.60 19.46 -18.20
CA VAL A 293 19.64 20.25 -19.00
C VAL A 293 20.29 21.54 -19.54
N ALA A 294 21.18 22.18 -18.78
CA ALA A 294 21.90 23.38 -19.24
C ALA A 294 22.96 23.06 -20.28
N LEU A 295 23.57 21.86 -20.26
CA LEU A 295 24.52 21.41 -21.27
C LEU A 295 23.86 20.95 -22.58
N ALA A 296 22.58 20.55 -22.54
CA ALA A 296 21.80 20.17 -23.72
C ALA A 296 21.18 21.37 -24.46
N ALA A 297 21.20 22.56 -23.83
CA ALA A 297 20.61 23.80 -24.38
C ALA A 297 21.63 24.74 -25.03
N ASN A 298 22.92 24.38 -25.10
CA ASN A 298 23.98 25.01 -25.86
C ASN A 298 24.51 24.05 -26.95
#